data_1064ec7296dea8ffc269ca256576e078
#
_entry.id   1064ec7296dea8ffc269ca256576e078
#
_cell.length_a   1.000
_cell.length_b   1.000
_cell.length_c   1.000
_cell.angle_alpha   90.00
_cell.angle_beta   90.00
_cell.angle_gamma   90.00
#
_symmetry.space_group_name_H-M   'P 1'
#
loop_
_entity.id
_entity.type
_entity.pdbx_description
1 polymer ?
#
loop_
_entity_poly.entity_id
_entity_poly.type
_entity_poly.pdbx_seq_one_letter_code
_entity_poly.pdbx_strand_id
1 'polypeptide(L)'
;MSRVAPPEASVPEAGGSTPPELAGAAARLARNIGALTVARGITMAMTLVTTGVVARVVEPGGLGVLSFSGAFVGYFAIAGMLGLDLLGMRDVARRPAELHAIVRAVVSLRLALHAAALVAFGLAVWAVPRGPEFKAVLAVQGLTLVGQAISLEWVYQGAERMGVVAVRNVVAGVLQLVATLALVRDSGDVVWAAAAQSGAVLVVGVGLLASYRRDFGSLSLRVDLARWRALIREAAPFAASLIMIAVYYQIDKLLLGVLRGDVETGLYEAAYRIAAMALVPVQILGQAFYPSLSAAFGDTSRMQSTAERYVRVNLGIGLPVAFGSGLMAGPLLGLVAGPAYSAATVPLVVLTANIAVTCLSMGYSHPLLAWNRQRLYLGIMGLGAAVNVALNLALIPAYGPLGAAWAALGSGLTVLAAVMAAHVRITGRAYASATIRVVLATAGGVGGGVLGARALGAPWPVQVLVAVAAYPAAAMASGVARPAELRAWRAR
;
A
#
# COMPACT_ATOMS: atom_id res chain seq x y z
N MET A 1 41.01 -32.68 45.12
CA MET A 1 40.35 -31.54 44.50
C MET A 1 39.38 -32.07 43.48
N SER A 2 38.14 -32.30 43.90
CA SER A 2 37.04 -32.83 43.08
C SER A 2 36.36 -31.67 42.34
N ARG A 3 36.32 -31.73 41.02
CA ARG A 3 35.54 -30.78 40.17
C ARG A 3 34.05 -31.12 40.27
N VAL A 4 33.29 -30.21 40.85
CA VAL A 4 31.83 -30.24 40.80
C VAL A 4 31.39 -29.78 39.42
N ALA A 5 30.65 -30.61 38.70
CA ALA A 5 29.99 -30.25 37.44
C ALA A 5 28.82 -29.27 37.73
N PRO A 6 28.55 -28.27 36.85
CA PRO A 6 27.40 -27.43 37.02
C PRO A 6 26.10 -28.20 36.71
N PRO A 7 24.96 -27.85 37.34
CA PRO A 7 23.70 -28.51 37.10
C PRO A 7 23.19 -28.24 35.67
N GLU A 8 22.80 -29.31 34.97
CA GLU A 8 22.10 -29.24 33.69
C GLU A 8 20.81 -28.45 33.89
N ALA A 9 20.73 -27.30 33.23
CA ALA A 9 19.50 -26.54 33.11
C ALA A 9 18.52 -27.38 32.28
N SER A 10 17.48 -27.89 32.89
CA SER A 10 16.35 -28.56 32.23
C SER A 10 15.69 -27.53 31.28
N VAL A 11 15.85 -27.74 29.99
CA VAL A 11 15.09 -27.04 28.93
C VAL A 11 13.62 -27.42 29.18
N PRO A 12 12.71 -26.43 29.31
CA PRO A 12 11.29 -26.74 29.42
C PRO A 12 10.87 -27.45 28.13
N GLU A 13 10.34 -28.65 28.25
CA GLU A 13 9.70 -29.34 27.14
C GLU A 13 8.65 -28.40 26.55
N ALA A 14 8.87 -27.96 25.30
CA ALA A 14 7.87 -27.26 24.50
C ALA A 14 6.66 -28.21 24.41
N GLY A 15 5.59 -27.87 25.10
CA GLY A 15 4.34 -28.63 25.10
C GLY A 15 3.92 -28.85 23.65
N GLY A 16 4.08 -30.10 23.18
CA GLY A 16 3.79 -30.49 21.83
C GLY A 16 2.30 -30.30 21.55
N SER A 17 1.97 -29.29 20.74
CA SER A 17 0.62 -29.12 20.20
C SER A 17 0.27 -30.38 19.42
N THR A 18 -0.88 -30.99 19.70
CA THR A 18 -1.37 -32.19 19.03
C THR A 18 -1.62 -31.91 17.55
N PRO A 19 -1.42 -32.88 16.63
CA PRO A 19 -1.67 -32.69 15.19
C PRO A 19 -3.02 -32.07 14.82
N PRO A 20 -4.14 -32.36 15.53
CA PRO A 20 -5.44 -31.71 15.29
C PRO A 20 -5.45 -30.21 15.62
N GLU A 21 -4.71 -29.77 16.63
CA GLU A 21 -4.64 -28.34 17.01
C GLU A 21 -3.87 -27.51 15.99
N LEU A 22 -2.78 -28.05 15.46
CA LEU A 22 -2.01 -27.41 14.38
C LEU A 22 -2.83 -27.34 13.08
N ALA A 23 -3.56 -28.38 12.74
CA ALA A 23 -4.45 -28.40 11.58
C ALA A 23 -5.60 -27.37 11.74
N GLY A 24 -6.18 -27.27 12.93
CA GLY A 24 -7.22 -26.28 13.24
C GLY A 24 -6.71 -24.84 13.21
N ALA A 25 -5.47 -24.59 13.67
CA ALA A 25 -4.83 -23.27 13.58
C ALA A 25 -4.54 -22.87 12.13
N ALA A 26 -4.01 -23.79 11.32
CA ALA A 26 -3.75 -23.56 9.90
C ALA A 26 -5.04 -23.29 9.11
N ALA A 27 -6.12 -24.01 9.38
CA ALA A 27 -7.41 -23.80 8.74
C ALA A 27 -8.03 -22.43 9.14
N ARG A 28 -7.91 -22.02 10.40
CA ARG A 28 -8.33 -20.68 10.85
C ARG A 28 -7.52 -19.58 10.15
N LEU A 29 -6.20 -19.74 10.08
CA LEU A 29 -5.31 -18.79 9.42
C LEU A 29 -5.64 -18.67 7.92
N ALA A 30 -5.82 -19.77 7.20
CA ALA A 30 -6.19 -19.78 5.80
C ALA A 30 -7.54 -19.09 5.56
N ARG A 31 -8.54 -19.35 6.40
CA ARG A 31 -9.84 -18.69 6.32
C ARG A 31 -9.75 -17.19 6.59
N ASN A 32 -8.96 -16.76 7.56
CA ASN A 32 -8.76 -15.35 7.87
C ASN A 32 -8.04 -14.61 6.73
N ILE A 33 -7.00 -15.23 6.14
CA ILE A 33 -6.30 -14.68 4.97
C ILE A 33 -7.25 -14.60 3.77
N GLY A 34 -8.05 -15.63 3.53
CA GLY A 34 -9.04 -15.64 2.46
C GLY A 34 -10.08 -14.52 2.61
N ALA A 35 -10.65 -14.36 3.81
CA ALA A 35 -11.62 -13.31 4.11
C ALA A 35 -11.02 -11.91 3.91
N LEU A 36 -9.81 -11.66 4.39
CA LEU A 36 -9.11 -10.38 4.19
C LEU A 36 -8.82 -10.10 2.72
N THR A 37 -8.43 -11.12 1.95
CA THR A 37 -8.15 -10.98 0.51
C THR A 37 -9.41 -10.61 -0.25
N VAL A 38 -10.53 -11.29 0.02
CA VAL A 38 -11.84 -10.97 -0.60
C VAL A 38 -12.30 -9.57 -0.20
N ALA A 39 -12.25 -9.23 1.09
CA ALA A 39 -12.60 -7.88 1.58
C ALA A 39 -11.74 -6.80 0.91
N ARG A 40 -10.45 -7.05 0.75
CA ARG A 40 -9.53 -6.12 0.06
C ARG A 40 -9.88 -5.95 -1.42
N GLY A 41 -10.23 -7.04 -2.11
CA GLY A 41 -10.70 -7.00 -3.50
C GLY A 41 -11.99 -6.17 -3.66
N ILE A 42 -12.96 -6.39 -2.78
CA ILE A 42 -14.23 -5.63 -2.76
C ILE A 42 -13.96 -4.15 -2.49
N THR A 43 -13.17 -3.82 -1.46
CA THR A 43 -12.84 -2.44 -1.11
C THR A 43 -12.10 -1.74 -2.26
N MET A 44 -11.23 -2.45 -2.95
CA MET A 44 -10.52 -1.92 -4.10
C MET A 44 -11.45 -1.61 -5.28
N ALA A 45 -12.38 -2.50 -5.60
CA ALA A 45 -13.39 -2.27 -6.63
C ALA A 45 -14.26 -1.05 -6.28
N MET A 46 -14.70 -0.93 -5.02
CA MET A 46 -15.42 0.24 -4.53
C MET A 46 -14.61 1.52 -4.64
N THR A 47 -13.33 1.49 -4.27
CA THR A 47 -12.42 2.64 -4.39
C THR A 47 -12.27 3.07 -5.85
N LEU A 48 -12.17 2.12 -6.78
CA LEU A 48 -12.10 2.41 -8.22
C LEU A 48 -13.38 3.11 -8.70
N VAL A 49 -14.55 2.56 -8.36
CA VAL A 49 -15.84 3.15 -8.72
C VAL A 49 -15.99 4.54 -8.12
N THR A 50 -15.73 4.70 -6.82
CA THR A 50 -15.78 5.99 -6.13
C THR A 50 -14.85 7.01 -6.78
N THR A 51 -13.61 6.60 -7.07
CA THR A 51 -12.64 7.47 -7.75
C THR A 51 -13.12 7.87 -9.15
N GLY A 52 -13.66 6.92 -9.90
CA GLY A 52 -14.18 7.21 -11.23
C GLY A 52 -15.37 8.18 -11.22
N VAL A 53 -16.31 8.00 -10.28
CA VAL A 53 -17.43 8.93 -10.09
C VAL A 53 -16.92 10.31 -9.71
N VAL A 54 -16.08 10.42 -8.68
CA VAL A 54 -15.50 11.70 -8.26
C VAL A 54 -14.74 12.37 -9.41
N ALA A 55 -13.83 11.65 -10.07
CA ALA A 55 -13.03 12.20 -11.16
C ALA A 55 -13.89 12.78 -12.29
N ARG A 56 -14.95 12.07 -12.68
CA ARG A 56 -15.85 12.51 -13.78
C ARG A 56 -16.69 13.72 -13.40
N VAL A 57 -17.11 13.83 -12.12
CA VAL A 57 -17.99 14.89 -11.68
C VAL A 57 -17.21 16.16 -11.34
N VAL A 58 -16.14 16.03 -10.50
CA VAL A 58 -15.40 17.22 -10.03
C VAL A 58 -14.30 17.67 -11.00
N GLU A 59 -14.13 16.97 -12.12
CA GLU A 59 -13.13 17.27 -13.15
C GLU A 59 -11.68 17.29 -12.64
N PRO A 60 -10.65 17.51 -13.48
CA PRO A 60 -9.26 17.49 -13.04
C PRO A 60 -8.93 18.48 -11.92
N GLY A 61 -9.49 19.69 -11.96
CA GLY A 61 -9.26 20.72 -10.95
C GLY A 61 -9.71 20.28 -9.55
N GLY A 62 -10.96 19.81 -9.43
CA GLY A 62 -11.51 19.34 -8.17
C GLY A 62 -10.80 18.07 -7.65
N LEU A 63 -10.46 17.12 -8.54
CA LEU A 63 -9.68 15.94 -8.16
C LEU A 63 -8.27 16.32 -7.65
N GLY A 64 -7.67 17.37 -8.24
CA GLY A 64 -6.39 17.90 -7.80
C GLY A 64 -6.44 18.51 -6.40
N VAL A 65 -7.48 19.31 -6.11
CA VAL A 65 -7.72 19.84 -4.76
C VAL A 65 -7.86 18.71 -3.74
N LEU A 66 -8.65 17.67 -4.06
CA LEU A 66 -8.82 16.51 -3.19
C LEU A 66 -7.51 15.73 -2.98
N SER A 67 -6.73 15.57 -4.04
CA SER A 67 -5.45 14.85 -3.99
C SER A 67 -4.42 15.59 -3.15
N PHE A 68 -4.24 16.89 -3.41
CA PHE A 68 -3.37 17.74 -2.60
C PHE A 68 -3.77 17.70 -1.13
N SER A 69 -5.06 17.96 -0.87
CA SER A 69 -5.59 18.00 0.49
C SER A 69 -5.41 16.68 1.22
N GLY A 70 -5.65 15.54 0.54
CA GLY A 70 -5.43 14.20 1.09
C GLY A 70 -3.97 13.93 1.43
N ALA A 71 -3.05 14.29 0.54
CA ALA A 71 -1.61 14.18 0.80
C ALA A 71 -1.18 15.08 1.96
N PHE A 72 -1.67 16.32 2.00
CA PHE A 72 -1.38 17.29 3.05
C PHE A 72 -1.84 16.78 4.43
N VAL A 73 -3.10 16.39 4.57
CA VAL A 73 -3.65 15.78 5.80
C VAL A 73 -2.89 14.51 6.18
N GLY A 74 -2.45 13.72 5.20
CA GLY A 74 -1.70 12.48 5.40
C GLY A 74 -0.41 12.67 6.19
N TYR A 75 0.32 13.76 6.00
CA TYR A 75 1.54 14.05 6.79
C TYR A 75 1.22 14.34 8.26
N PHE A 76 0.14 15.08 8.53
CA PHE A 76 -0.30 15.32 9.91
C PHE A 76 -0.84 14.05 10.57
N ALA A 77 -1.50 13.19 9.79
CA ALA A 77 -1.95 11.87 10.26
C ALA A 77 -0.77 10.99 10.71
N ILE A 78 0.31 10.94 9.94
CA ILE A 78 1.53 10.20 10.30
C ILE A 78 2.14 10.77 11.58
N ALA A 79 2.19 12.10 11.73
CA ALA A 79 2.66 12.74 12.95
C ALA A 79 1.78 12.40 14.16
N GLY A 80 0.44 12.35 13.99
CA GLY A 80 -0.50 11.94 15.03
C GLY A 80 -0.43 10.47 15.41
N MET A 81 -0.17 9.59 14.43
CA MET A 81 -0.01 8.14 14.67
C MET A 81 1.36 7.78 15.27
N LEU A 82 2.42 8.43 14.84
CA LEU A 82 3.82 8.20 15.27
C LEU A 82 4.24 6.72 15.26
N GLY A 83 3.59 5.86 14.47
CA GLY A 83 3.87 4.41 14.48
C GLY A 83 3.31 3.64 15.69
N LEU A 84 2.51 4.28 16.53
CA LEU A 84 1.93 3.69 17.76
C LEU A 84 1.02 2.49 17.45
N ASP A 85 0.38 2.46 16.28
CA ASP A 85 -0.49 1.36 15.88
C ASP A 85 0.29 0.05 15.73
N LEU A 86 1.49 0.11 15.13
CA LEU A 86 2.37 -1.06 14.98
C LEU A 86 2.88 -1.56 16.32
N LEU A 87 3.26 -0.64 17.22
CA LEU A 87 3.69 -0.98 18.58
C LEU A 87 2.55 -1.58 19.38
N GLY A 88 1.38 -0.93 19.37
CA GLY A 88 0.19 -1.39 20.07
C GLY A 88 -0.27 -2.77 19.62
N MET A 89 -0.34 -2.99 18.28
CA MET A 89 -0.66 -4.28 17.69
C MET A 89 0.30 -5.37 18.15
N ARG A 90 1.61 -5.12 18.09
CA ARG A 90 2.65 -6.06 18.55
C ARG A 90 2.52 -6.38 20.03
N ASP A 91 2.32 -5.35 20.86
CA ASP A 91 2.28 -5.50 22.30
C ASP A 91 1.01 -6.22 22.76
N VAL A 92 -0.15 -5.97 22.13
CA VAL A 92 -1.39 -6.72 22.37
C VAL A 92 -1.21 -8.20 22.01
N ALA A 93 -0.61 -8.49 20.84
CA ALA A 93 -0.35 -9.87 20.43
C ALA A 93 0.59 -10.64 21.37
N ARG A 94 1.61 -9.95 21.92
CA ARG A 94 2.59 -10.56 22.83
C ARG A 94 2.10 -10.70 24.26
N ARG A 95 1.24 -9.80 24.71
CA ARG A 95 0.78 -9.69 26.11
C ARG A 95 -0.73 -9.46 26.18
N PRO A 96 -1.55 -10.42 25.72
CA PRO A 96 -3.01 -10.26 25.67
C PRO A 96 -3.65 -10.01 27.03
N ALA A 97 -3.05 -10.50 28.12
CA ALA A 97 -3.51 -10.24 29.49
C ALA A 97 -3.39 -8.75 29.91
N GLU A 98 -2.45 -8.01 29.30
CA GLU A 98 -2.24 -6.57 29.55
C GLU A 98 -3.01 -5.67 28.57
N LEU A 99 -3.92 -6.20 27.75
CA LEU A 99 -4.61 -5.48 26.67
C LEU A 99 -5.13 -4.10 27.13
N HIS A 100 -5.85 -4.03 28.25
CA HIS A 100 -6.44 -2.78 28.75
C HIS A 100 -5.37 -1.74 29.14
N ALA A 101 -4.26 -2.17 29.70
CA ALA A 101 -3.14 -1.28 30.08
C ALA A 101 -2.43 -0.75 28.85
N ILE A 102 -2.18 -1.60 27.83
CA ILE A 102 -1.58 -1.23 26.55
C ILE A 102 -2.50 -0.24 25.82
N VAL A 103 -3.77 -0.58 25.67
CA VAL A 103 -4.75 0.27 24.96
C VAL A 103 -4.88 1.64 25.64
N ARG A 104 -4.96 1.67 26.96
CA ARG A 104 -5.01 2.93 27.73
C ARG A 104 -3.80 3.83 27.43
N ALA A 105 -2.60 3.28 27.50
CA ALA A 105 -1.37 4.04 27.28
C ALA A 105 -1.24 4.52 25.83
N VAL A 106 -1.49 3.66 24.85
CA VAL A 106 -1.37 3.98 23.43
C VAL A 106 -2.44 5.00 23.01
N VAL A 107 -3.71 4.76 23.38
CA VAL A 107 -4.82 5.65 22.98
C VAL A 107 -4.68 7.03 23.62
N SER A 108 -4.32 7.12 24.92
CA SER A 108 -4.16 8.42 25.57
C SER A 108 -3.05 9.26 24.90
N LEU A 109 -1.90 8.66 24.56
CA LEU A 109 -0.82 9.34 23.83
C LEU A 109 -1.26 9.70 22.41
N ARG A 110 -1.92 8.79 21.70
CA ARG A 110 -2.39 8.99 20.33
C ARG A 110 -3.39 10.15 20.23
N LEU A 111 -4.33 10.25 21.17
CA LEU A 111 -5.26 11.38 21.24
C LEU A 111 -4.53 12.71 21.46
N ALA A 112 -3.52 12.74 22.35
CA ALA A 112 -2.73 13.94 22.57
C ALA A 112 -1.92 14.35 21.32
N LEU A 113 -1.30 13.38 20.63
CA LEU A 113 -0.55 13.65 19.39
C LEU A 113 -1.48 14.10 18.25
N HIS A 114 -2.66 13.51 18.10
CA HIS A 114 -3.64 13.95 17.10
C HIS A 114 -4.22 15.33 17.44
N ALA A 115 -4.43 15.65 18.71
CA ALA A 115 -4.83 17.01 19.11
C ALA A 115 -3.77 18.03 18.73
N ALA A 116 -2.48 17.74 19.02
CA ALA A 116 -1.37 18.59 18.58
C ALA A 116 -1.28 18.69 17.05
N ALA A 117 -1.45 17.57 16.34
CA ALA A 117 -1.46 17.54 14.87
C ALA A 117 -2.64 18.34 14.30
N LEU A 118 -3.82 18.30 14.91
CA LEU A 118 -5.00 19.10 14.51
C LEU A 118 -4.75 20.59 14.69
N VAL A 119 -4.13 21.01 15.79
CA VAL A 119 -3.77 22.42 16.01
C VAL A 119 -2.75 22.86 14.96
N ALA A 120 -1.69 22.08 14.74
CA ALA A 120 -0.69 22.38 13.72
C ALA A 120 -1.29 22.41 12.31
N PHE A 121 -2.19 21.47 12.01
CA PHE A 121 -2.95 21.42 10.75
C PHE A 121 -3.83 22.67 10.58
N GLY A 122 -4.59 23.06 11.60
CA GLY A 122 -5.42 24.28 11.56
C GLY A 122 -4.61 25.54 11.30
N LEU A 123 -3.45 25.69 11.96
CA LEU A 123 -2.51 26.78 11.71
C LEU A 123 -1.95 26.73 10.28
N ALA A 124 -1.62 25.55 9.78
CA ALA A 124 -1.14 25.39 8.41
C ALA A 124 -2.23 25.74 7.39
N VAL A 125 -3.51 25.32 7.59
CA VAL A 125 -4.64 25.69 6.74
C VAL A 125 -4.87 27.21 6.74
N TRP A 126 -4.75 27.85 7.91
CA TRP A 126 -4.85 29.29 8.01
C TRP A 126 -3.76 29.99 7.20
N ALA A 127 -2.52 29.50 7.25
CA ALA A 127 -1.36 30.08 6.60
C ALA A 127 -1.30 29.84 5.07
N VAL A 128 -2.04 28.81 4.55
CA VAL A 128 -2.04 28.54 3.10
C VAL A 128 -2.63 29.71 2.33
N PRO A 129 -1.92 30.31 1.34
CA PRO A 129 -2.38 31.46 0.57
C PRO A 129 -3.31 31.03 -0.58
N ARG A 130 -4.42 30.37 -0.24
CA ARG A 130 -5.43 29.87 -1.19
C ARG A 130 -6.83 30.35 -0.80
N GLY A 131 -7.75 30.33 -1.74
CA GLY A 131 -9.14 30.79 -1.55
C GLY A 131 -9.94 30.00 -0.49
N PRO A 132 -11.10 30.52 -0.08
CA PRO A 132 -11.91 29.93 1.00
C PRO A 132 -12.41 28.53 0.65
N GLU A 133 -12.77 28.26 -0.59
CA GLU A 133 -13.23 26.93 -1.04
C GLU A 133 -12.13 25.87 -0.86
N PHE A 134 -10.90 26.17 -1.24
CA PHE A 134 -9.77 25.29 -1.03
C PHE A 134 -9.54 25.01 0.46
N LYS A 135 -9.62 26.05 1.30
CA LYS A 135 -9.49 25.91 2.75
C LYS A 135 -10.63 25.09 3.37
N ALA A 136 -11.85 25.23 2.82
CA ALA A 136 -13.00 24.41 3.25
C ALA A 136 -12.76 22.91 2.96
N VAL A 137 -12.24 22.57 1.76
CA VAL A 137 -11.88 21.18 1.43
C VAL A 137 -10.82 20.64 2.39
N LEU A 138 -9.76 21.42 2.66
CA LEU A 138 -8.72 21.04 3.65
C LEU A 138 -9.34 20.80 5.03
N ALA A 139 -10.14 21.75 5.53
CA ALA A 139 -10.76 21.65 6.86
C ALA A 139 -11.65 20.41 6.99
N VAL A 140 -12.47 20.12 5.97
CA VAL A 140 -13.33 18.93 5.94
C VAL A 140 -12.50 17.65 5.87
N GLN A 141 -11.44 17.61 5.05
CA GLN A 141 -10.53 16.45 5.04
C GLN A 141 -9.76 16.28 6.35
N GLY A 142 -9.53 17.37 7.09
CA GLY A 142 -8.96 17.34 8.43
C GLY A 142 -9.76 16.49 9.43
N LEU A 143 -11.08 16.29 9.21
CA LEU A 143 -11.91 15.37 10.02
C LEU A 143 -11.38 13.93 9.97
N THR A 144 -10.63 13.56 8.93
CA THR A 144 -9.94 12.27 8.86
C THR A 144 -8.98 12.08 10.04
N LEU A 145 -8.31 13.14 10.51
CA LEU A 145 -7.44 13.08 11.68
C LEU A 145 -8.22 12.68 12.93
N VAL A 146 -9.44 13.21 13.09
CA VAL A 146 -10.32 12.86 14.22
C VAL A 146 -10.73 11.39 14.13
N GLY A 147 -11.20 10.93 12.96
CA GLY A 147 -11.59 9.55 12.74
C GLY A 147 -10.43 8.56 12.98
N GLN A 148 -9.24 8.93 12.56
CA GLN A 148 -8.03 8.13 12.80
C GLN A 148 -7.64 8.14 14.28
N ALA A 149 -7.73 9.26 14.99
CA ALA A 149 -7.41 9.36 16.41
C ALA A 149 -8.20 8.36 17.28
N ILE A 150 -9.47 8.15 16.96
CA ILE A 150 -10.37 7.24 17.68
C ILE A 150 -10.42 5.81 17.13
N SER A 151 -9.76 5.54 15.99
CA SER A 151 -9.76 4.21 15.36
C SER A 151 -8.96 3.20 16.20
N LEU A 152 -9.58 2.10 16.58
CA LEU A 152 -8.98 1.02 17.37
C LEU A 152 -8.72 -0.24 16.53
N GLU A 153 -8.51 -0.08 15.22
CA GLU A 153 -8.26 -1.19 14.29
C GLU A 153 -7.07 -2.05 14.72
N TRP A 154 -5.98 -1.42 15.15
CA TRP A 154 -4.76 -2.08 15.60
C TRP A 154 -4.98 -3.02 16.80
N VAL A 155 -5.98 -2.74 17.66
CA VAL A 155 -6.34 -3.62 18.78
C VAL A 155 -6.91 -4.93 18.27
N TYR A 156 -7.81 -4.85 17.28
CA TYR A 156 -8.41 -6.03 16.66
C TYR A 156 -7.38 -6.84 15.86
N GLN A 157 -6.43 -6.16 15.20
CA GLN A 157 -5.31 -6.81 14.52
C GLN A 157 -4.42 -7.56 15.53
N GLY A 158 -4.06 -6.92 16.63
CA GLY A 158 -3.25 -7.53 17.70
C GLY A 158 -3.96 -8.65 18.44
N ALA A 159 -5.30 -8.59 18.55
CA ALA A 159 -6.13 -9.66 19.14
C ALA A 159 -6.51 -10.76 18.13
N GLU A 160 -5.92 -10.77 16.92
CA GLU A 160 -6.19 -11.71 15.82
C GLU A 160 -7.67 -11.76 15.37
N ARG A 161 -8.45 -10.72 15.65
CA ARG A 161 -9.86 -10.60 15.25
C ARG A 161 -9.99 -9.96 13.87
N MET A 162 -9.35 -10.56 12.85
CA MET A 162 -9.26 -10.03 11.50
C MET A 162 -10.61 -9.87 10.79
N GLY A 163 -11.64 -10.62 11.21
CA GLY A 163 -13.00 -10.46 10.70
C GLY A 163 -13.58 -9.06 10.93
N VAL A 164 -13.34 -8.45 12.10
CA VAL A 164 -13.77 -7.09 12.40
C VAL A 164 -13.07 -6.08 11.48
N VAL A 165 -11.78 -6.28 11.25
CA VAL A 165 -10.97 -5.44 10.33
C VAL A 165 -11.50 -5.55 8.89
N ALA A 166 -11.81 -6.75 8.43
CA ALA A 166 -12.36 -6.99 7.10
C ALA A 166 -13.73 -6.30 6.92
N VAL A 167 -14.65 -6.49 7.86
CA VAL A 167 -15.98 -5.84 7.86
C VAL A 167 -15.84 -4.32 7.88
N ARG A 168 -14.98 -3.78 8.74
CA ARG A 168 -14.67 -2.35 8.81
C ARG A 168 -14.26 -1.77 7.47
N ASN A 169 -13.35 -2.46 6.76
CA ASN A 169 -12.86 -1.98 5.46
C ASN A 169 -13.97 -1.94 4.41
N VAL A 170 -14.82 -2.98 4.37
CA VAL A 170 -15.98 -3.02 3.47
C VAL A 170 -17.00 -1.93 3.83
N VAL A 171 -17.32 -1.77 5.10
CA VAL A 171 -18.26 -0.73 5.58
C VAL A 171 -17.75 0.67 5.22
N ALA A 172 -16.45 0.95 5.42
CA ALA A 172 -15.85 2.22 5.03
C ALA A 172 -16.00 2.49 3.53
N GLY A 173 -15.72 1.48 2.69
CA GLY A 173 -15.87 1.58 1.23
C GLY A 173 -17.32 1.83 0.81
N VAL A 174 -18.28 1.08 1.40
CA VAL A 174 -19.72 1.26 1.12
C VAL A 174 -20.17 2.66 1.53
N LEU A 175 -19.86 3.09 2.76
CA LEU A 175 -20.24 4.42 3.25
C LEU A 175 -19.69 5.53 2.35
N GLN A 176 -18.40 5.44 1.99
CA GLN A 176 -17.79 6.41 1.09
C GLN A 176 -18.46 6.41 -0.29
N LEU A 177 -18.69 5.24 -0.88
CA LEU A 177 -19.33 5.14 -2.20
C LEU A 177 -20.76 5.70 -2.17
N VAL A 178 -21.57 5.29 -1.21
CA VAL A 178 -22.96 5.76 -1.06
C VAL A 178 -23.01 7.26 -0.82
N ALA A 179 -22.18 7.79 0.09
CA ALA A 179 -22.09 9.22 0.34
C ALA A 179 -21.64 9.99 -0.90
N THR A 180 -20.68 9.47 -1.65
CA THR A 180 -20.21 10.08 -2.91
C THR A 180 -21.35 10.14 -3.93
N LEU A 181 -22.05 9.04 -4.17
CA LEU A 181 -23.18 8.98 -5.11
C LEU A 181 -24.35 9.89 -4.72
N ALA A 182 -24.56 10.09 -3.42
CA ALA A 182 -25.63 10.93 -2.91
C ALA A 182 -25.30 12.43 -2.94
N LEU A 183 -24.05 12.79 -2.66
CA LEU A 183 -23.65 14.18 -2.38
C LEU A 183 -22.87 14.84 -3.53
N VAL A 184 -22.21 14.05 -4.41
CA VAL A 184 -21.35 14.60 -5.46
C VAL A 184 -22.08 14.52 -6.80
N ARG A 185 -22.59 15.65 -7.28
CA ARG A 185 -23.42 15.75 -8.48
C ARG A 185 -22.87 16.72 -9.51
N ASP A 186 -22.22 17.77 -9.05
CA ASP A 186 -21.71 18.87 -9.86
C ASP A 186 -20.21 19.08 -9.64
N SER A 187 -19.56 19.79 -10.54
CA SER A 187 -18.12 20.08 -10.48
C SER A 187 -17.72 20.92 -9.27
N GLY A 188 -18.65 21.69 -8.70
CA GLY A 188 -18.48 22.45 -7.45
C GLY A 188 -18.52 21.61 -6.17
N ASP A 189 -18.95 20.35 -6.23
CA ASP A 189 -19.16 19.49 -5.05
C ASP A 189 -17.86 18.89 -4.47
N VAL A 190 -16.73 19.55 -4.66
CA VAL A 190 -15.42 19.11 -4.15
C VAL A 190 -15.41 18.96 -2.62
N VAL A 191 -16.07 19.91 -1.93
CA VAL A 191 -16.21 19.86 -0.45
C VAL A 191 -17.04 18.64 -0.02
N TRP A 192 -18.09 18.31 -0.76
CA TRP A 192 -18.92 17.14 -0.49
C TRP A 192 -18.18 15.82 -0.77
N ALA A 193 -17.33 15.78 -1.81
CA ALA A 193 -16.45 14.64 -2.06
C ALA A 193 -15.45 14.43 -0.90
N ALA A 194 -14.88 15.53 -0.37
CA ALA A 194 -14.05 15.49 0.82
C ALA A 194 -14.83 15.01 2.06
N ALA A 195 -16.09 15.49 2.22
CA ALA A 195 -16.96 15.08 3.33
C ALA A 195 -17.36 13.60 3.26
N ALA A 196 -17.62 13.06 2.09
CA ALA A 196 -17.91 11.65 1.89
C ALA A 196 -16.72 10.77 2.33
N GLN A 197 -15.49 11.17 1.98
CA GLN A 197 -14.27 10.45 2.36
C GLN A 197 -14.00 10.53 3.87
N SER A 198 -13.92 11.75 4.41
CA SER A 198 -13.58 11.96 5.83
C SER A 198 -14.71 11.50 6.76
N GLY A 199 -15.98 11.68 6.33
CA GLY A 199 -17.13 11.19 7.05
C GLY A 199 -17.15 9.66 7.19
N ALA A 200 -16.82 8.93 6.13
CA ALA A 200 -16.70 7.47 6.19
C ALA A 200 -15.64 7.02 7.21
N VAL A 201 -14.47 7.69 7.23
CA VAL A 201 -13.41 7.40 8.20
C VAL A 201 -13.86 7.69 9.63
N LEU A 202 -14.57 8.79 9.85
CA LEU A 202 -15.07 9.19 11.16
C LEU A 202 -16.12 8.20 11.66
N VAL A 203 -17.15 7.87 10.86
CA VAL A 203 -18.21 6.92 11.20
C VAL A 203 -17.64 5.55 11.56
N VAL A 204 -16.68 5.07 10.78
CA VAL A 204 -16.00 3.79 11.04
C VAL A 204 -15.15 3.87 12.31
N GLY A 205 -14.46 4.97 12.55
CA GLY A 205 -13.72 5.19 13.81
C GLY A 205 -14.63 5.11 15.03
N VAL A 206 -15.79 5.78 14.99
CA VAL A 206 -16.84 5.71 16.04
C VAL A 206 -17.37 4.28 16.18
N GLY A 207 -17.64 3.60 15.05
CA GLY A 207 -18.10 2.21 15.06
C GLY A 207 -17.10 1.25 15.71
N LEU A 208 -15.79 1.42 15.46
CA LEU A 208 -14.74 0.63 16.11
C LEU A 208 -14.64 0.91 17.61
N LEU A 209 -14.81 2.18 18.01
CA LEU A 209 -14.82 2.55 19.42
C LEU A 209 -16.04 1.93 20.14
N ALA A 210 -17.21 1.94 19.51
CA ALA A 210 -18.41 1.29 20.04
C ALA A 210 -18.23 -0.24 20.14
N SER A 211 -17.67 -0.85 19.10
CA SER A 211 -17.33 -2.29 19.09
C SER A 211 -16.33 -2.64 20.19
N TYR A 212 -15.29 -1.82 20.39
CA TYR A 212 -14.33 -2.02 21.47
C TYR A 212 -15.00 -2.02 22.85
N ARG A 213 -15.90 -1.05 23.11
CA ARG A 213 -16.62 -0.98 24.38
C ARG A 213 -17.46 -2.22 24.64
N ARG A 214 -18.05 -2.80 23.59
CA ARG A 214 -18.85 -4.03 23.68
C ARG A 214 -17.97 -5.27 23.91
N ASP A 215 -16.84 -5.39 23.19
CA ASP A 215 -16.04 -6.59 23.13
C ASP A 215 -15.01 -6.69 24.26
N PHE A 216 -14.49 -5.53 24.71
CA PHE A 216 -13.41 -5.43 25.69
C PHE A 216 -13.75 -4.57 26.92
N GLY A 217 -14.92 -3.89 26.92
CA GLY A 217 -15.35 -3.05 28.03
C GLY A 217 -14.95 -1.58 27.91
N SER A 218 -15.05 -0.83 29.00
CA SER A 218 -14.85 0.62 29.02
C SER A 218 -13.39 1.02 28.71
N LEU A 219 -13.23 1.99 27.82
CA LEU A 219 -11.94 2.62 27.56
C LEU A 219 -11.66 3.65 28.68
N SER A 220 -10.68 3.38 29.53
CA SER A 220 -10.22 4.35 30.51
C SER A 220 -9.03 5.13 29.94
N LEU A 221 -9.10 6.44 29.98
CA LEU A 221 -7.99 7.31 29.59
C LEU A 221 -7.23 7.77 30.85
N ARG A 222 -5.94 7.61 30.84
CA ARG A 222 -5.06 8.12 31.92
C ARG A 222 -3.78 8.65 31.29
N VAL A 223 -3.43 9.87 31.66
CA VAL A 223 -2.17 10.49 31.25
C VAL A 223 -1.06 9.94 32.15
N ASP A 224 -0.07 9.32 31.53
CA ASP A 224 1.15 8.83 32.16
C ASP A 224 2.33 9.29 31.31
N LEU A 225 2.92 10.41 31.71
CA LEU A 225 4.01 11.07 30.97
C LEU A 225 5.28 10.18 30.88
N ALA A 226 5.54 9.39 31.93
CA ALA A 226 6.70 8.48 31.93
C ALA A 226 6.49 7.37 30.86
N ARG A 227 5.30 6.79 30.83
CA ARG A 227 4.91 5.78 29.83
C ARG A 227 4.87 6.38 28.42
N TRP A 228 4.33 7.59 28.26
CA TRP A 228 4.31 8.29 26.97
C TRP A 228 5.73 8.51 26.42
N ARG A 229 6.67 8.98 27.26
CA ARG A 229 8.07 9.17 26.87
C ARG A 229 8.73 7.88 26.42
N ALA A 230 8.44 6.77 27.08
CA ALA A 230 8.92 5.44 26.70
C ALA A 230 8.36 5.02 25.33
N LEU A 231 7.02 5.16 25.12
CA LEU A 231 6.35 4.84 23.87
C LEU A 231 6.87 5.69 22.70
N ILE A 232 7.05 7.00 22.89
CA ILE A 232 7.59 7.89 21.84
C ILE A 232 9.01 7.45 21.45
N ARG A 233 9.87 7.12 22.42
CA ARG A 233 11.24 6.68 22.13
C ARG A 233 11.24 5.35 21.33
N GLU A 234 10.35 4.43 21.70
CA GLU A 234 10.21 3.14 21.00
C GLU A 234 9.57 3.30 19.62
N ALA A 235 8.62 4.23 19.46
CA ALA A 235 7.91 4.51 18.21
C ALA A 235 8.75 5.32 17.20
N ALA A 236 9.69 6.14 17.65
CA ALA A 236 10.44 7.08 16.80
C ALA A 236 11.09 6.44 15.55
N PRO A 237 11.73 5.25 15.61
CA PRO A 237 12.28 4.59 14.43
C PRO A 237 11.20 4.19 13.42
N PHE A 238 10.02 3.76 13.89
CA PHE A 238 8.88 3.43 13.03
C PHE A 238 8.29 4.68 12.39
N ALA A 239 8.15 5.77 13.16
CA ALA A 239 7.68 7.05 12.66
C ALA A 239 8.60 7.59 11.54
N ALA A 240 9.90 7.57 11.73
CA ALA A 240 10.88 7.97 10.72
C ALA A 240 10.69 7.15 9.42
N SER A 241 10.48 5.85 9.54
CA SER A 241 10.22 4.97 8.40
C SER A 241 8.94 5.33 7.67
N LEU A 242 7.84 5.59 8.40
CA LEU A 242 6.56 5.97 7.82
C LEU A 242 6.62 7.33 7.12
N ILE A 243 7.35 8.29 7.68
CA ILE A 243 7.58 9.60 7.04
C ILE A 243 8.36 9.42 5.73
N MET A 244 9.44 8.63 5.72
CA MET A 244 10.22 8.37 4.50
C MET A 244 9.37 7.71 3.41
N ILE A 245 8.55 6.74 3.78
CA ILE A 245 7.61 6.07 2.87
C ILE A 245 6.57 7.06 2.34
N ALA A 246 6.02 7.91 3.20
CA ALA A 246 5.04 8.92 2.79
C ALA A 246 5.67 9.96 1.84
N VAL A 247 6.88 10.43 2.13
CA VAL A 247 7.62 11.31 1.21
C VAL A 247 7.80 10.62 -0.13
N TYR A 248 8.26 9.38 -0.16
CA TYR A 248 8.47 8.64 -1.40
C TYR A 248 7.21 8.49 -2.27
N TYR A 249 6.02 8.31 -1.66
CA TYR A 249 4.78 8.01 -2.40
C TYR A 249 3.80 9.18 -2.54
N GLN A 250 3.99 10.30 -1.81
CA GLN A 250 2.98 11.35 -1.75
C GLN A 250 3.51 12.76 -2.03
N ILE A 251 4.83 12.97 -1.99
CA ILE A 251 5.42 14.31 -2.11
C ILE A 251 5.17 14.94 -3.48
N ASP A 252 5.12 14.14 -4.54
CA ASP A 252 4.82 14.55 -5.90
C ASP A 252 3.50 15.31 -6.02
N LYS A 253 2.45 14.86 -5.34
CA LYS A 253 1.13 15.51 -5.33
C LYS A 253 1.16 16.88 -4.66
N LEU A 254 1.92 17.02 -3.57
CA LEU A 254 2.11 18.31 -2.90
C LEU A 254 2.91 19.27 -3.77
N LEU A 255 4.01 18.79 -4.35
CA LEU A 255 4.86 19.62 -5.19
C LEU A 255 4.13 20.04 -6.48
N LEU A 256 3.35 19.15 -7.11
CA LEU A 256 2.51 19.50 -8.24
C LEU A 256 1.50 20.59 -7.86
N GLY A 257 0.77 20.41 -6.76
CA GLY A 257 -0.25 21.39 -6.33
C GLY A 257 0.32 22.76 -5.97
N VAL A 258 1.57 22.81 -5.47
CA VAL A 258 2.25 24.07 -5.16
C VAL A 258 2.87 24.69 -6.41
N LEU A 259 3.50 23.91 -7.28
CA LEU A 259 4.31 24.41 -8.39
C LEU A 259 3.51 24.59 -9.70
N ARG A 260 2.46 23.78 -9.92
CA ARG A 260 1.72 23.72 -11.20
C ARG A 260 0.20 23.88 -11.04
N GLY A 261 -0.31 23.77 -9.81
CA GLY A 261 -1.73 23.97 -9.50
C GLY A 261 -2.59 22.71 -9.57
N ASP A 262 -3.89 22.92 -9.41
CA ASP A 262 -4.82 21.82 -9.08
C ASP A 262 -5.14 20.94 -10.29
N VAL A 263 -5.30 21.53 -11.49
CA VAL A 263 -5.63 20.78 -12.71
C VAL A 263 -4.54 19.74 -13.02
N GLU A 264 -3.27 20.14 -13.00
CA GLU A 264 -2.17 19.23 -13.28
C GLU A 264 -2.02 18.17 -12.18
N THR A 265 -2.29 18.53 -10.92
CA THR A 265 -2.31 17.58 -9.80
C THR A 265 -3.41 16.53 -10.00
N GLY A 266 -4.60 16.94 -10.47
CA GLY A 266 -5.69 16.02 -10.75
C GLY A 266 -5.43 15.09 -11.93
N LEU A 267 -4.80 15.58 -12.99
CA LEU A 267 -4.35 14.74 -14.11
C LEU A 267 -3.36 13.66 -13.63
N TYR A 268 -2.38 14.06 -12.82
CA TYR A 268 -1.42 13.13 -12.24
C TYR A 268 -2.08 12.11 -11.31
N GLU A 269 -3.00 12.55 -10.43
CA GLU A 269 -3.70 11.68 -9.49
C GLU A 269 -4.51 10.60 -10.20
N ALA A 270 -5.24 10.97 -11.28
CA ALA A 270 -6.00 9.99 -12.07
C ALA A 270 -5.08 8.92 -12.67
N ALA A 271 -3.96 9.33 -13.26
CA ALA A 271 -2.95 8.41 -13.80
C ALA A 271 -2.34 7.54 -12.71
N TYR A 272 -1.94 8.15 -11.58
CA TYR A 272 -1.32 7.45 -10.45
C TYR A 272 -2.25 6.38 -9.85
N ARG A 273 -3.54 6.68 -9.66
CA ARG A 273 -4.51 5.72 -9.12
C ARG A 273 -4.70 4.51 -10.01
N ILE A 274 -4.81 4.73 -11.33
CA ILE A 274 -4.92 3.61 -12.28
C ILE A 274 -3.64 2.77 -12.24
N ALA A 275 -2.47 3.39 -12.29
CA ALA A 275 -1.19 2.70 -12.21
C ALA A 275 -1.04 1.91 -10.90
N ALA A 276 -1.37 2.51 -9.76
CA ALA A 276 -1.25 1.89 -8.44
C ALA A 276 -2.11 0.63 -8.28
N MET A 277 -3.25 0.53 -8.97
CA MET A 277 -4.08 -0.68 -8.96
C MET A 277 -3.36 -1.90 -9.52
N ALA A 278 -2.44 -1.71 -10.46
CA ALA A 278 -1.65 -2.79 -11.02
C ALA A 278 -0.72 -3.47 -9.99
N LEU A 279 -0.40 -2.79 -8.87
CA LEU A 279 0.43 -3.35 -7.80
C LEU A 279 -0.31 -4.29 -6.85
N VAL A 280 -1.64 -4.24 -6.79
CA VAL A 280 -2.41 -4.98 -5.77
C VAL A 280 -2.23 -6.50 -5.86
N PRO A 281 -2.30 -7.15 -7.02
CA PRO A 281 -2.04 -8.58 -7.11
C PRO A 281 -0.64 -8.96 -6.63
N VAL A 282 0.35 -8.11 -6.92
CA VAL A 282 1.74 -8.29 -6.55
C VAL A 282 1.95 -8.16 -5.03
N GLN A 283 1.26 -7.22 -4.38
CA GLN A 283 1.29 -7.07 -2.92
C GLN A 283 0.68 -8.28 -2.20
N ILE A 284 -0.44 -8.81 -2.70
CA ILE A 284 -1.07 -10.03 -2.15
C ILE A 284 -0.11 -11.21 -2.27
N LEU A 285 0.53 -11.35 -3.43
CA LEU A 285 1.52 -12.40 -3.65
C LEU A 285 2.70 -12.29 -2.69
N GLY A 286 3.21 -11.07 -2.46
CA GLY A 286 4.29 -10.81 -1.51
C GLY A 286 3.96 -11.30 -0.10
N GLN A 287 2.74 -11.04 0.37
CA GLN A 287 2.26 -11.52 1.66
C GLN A 287 2.18 -13.06 1.72
N ALA A 288 1.71 -13.70 0.64
CA ALA A 288 1.63 -15.16 0.56
C ALA A 288 3.00 -15.87 0.55
N PHE A 289 4.01 -15.24 -0.06
CA PHE A 289 5.37 -15.80 -0.11
C PHE A 289 6.21 -15.49 1.12
N TYR A 290 5.83 -14.50 1.93
CA TYR A 290 6.63 -14.03 3.07
C TYR A 290 7.02 -15.14 4.07
N PRO A 291 6.11 -16.06 4.49
CA PRO A 291 6.49 -17.17 5.37
C PRO A 291 7.54 -18.10 4.75
N SER A 292 7.40 -18.43 3.45
CA SER A 292 8.35 -19.30 2.73
C SER A 292 9.72 -18.66 2.59
N LEU A 293 9.77 -17.34 2.33
CA LEU A 293 11.01 -16.56 2.27
C LEU A 293 11.69 -16.52 3.65
N SER A 294 10.93 -16.31 4.73
CA SER A 294 11.46 -16.30 6.09
C SER A 294 11.98 -17.67 6.52
N ALA A 295 11.28 -18.74 6.19
CA ALA A 295 11.71 -20.12 6.49
C ALA A 295 12.95 -20.58 5.72
N ALA A 296 13.31 -19.90 4.63
CA ALA A 296 14.52 -20.18 3.87
C ALA A 296 15.78 -19.54 4.48
N PHE A 297 15.63 -18.62 5.44
CA PHE A 297 16.75 -17.87 6.01
C PHE A 297 17.74 -18.80 6.72
N GLY A 298 19.04 -18.61 6.45
CA GLY A 298 20.12 -19.42 6.99
C GLY A 298 20.65 -20.51 6.06
N ASP A 299 19.90 -20.90 5.03
CA ASP A 299 20.34 -21.83 3.98
C ASP A 299 20.42 -21.09 2.64
N THR A 300 21.64 -20.81 2.17
CA THR A 300 21.88 -20.02 0.95
C THR A 300 21.21 -20.64 -0.29
N SER A 301 21.23 -21.95 -0.45
CA SER A 301 20.61 -22.64 -1.59
C SER A 301 19.10 -22.48 -1.59
N ARG A 302 18.49 -22.65 -0.40
CA ARG A 302 17.06 -22.48 -0.19
C ARG A 302 16.62 -21.02 -0.32
N MET A 303 17.43 -20.07 0.16
CA MET A 303 17.21 -18.64 -0.02
C MET A 303 17.18 -18.28 -1.51
N GLN A 304 18.17 -18.74 -2.29
CA GLN A 304 18.25 -18.49 -3.73
C GLN A 304 17.07 -19.08 -4.49
N SER A 305 16.73 -20.36 -4.27
CA SER A 305 15.65 -21.05 -4.99
C SER A 305 14.28 -20.48 -4.68
N THR A 306 14.02 -20.14 -3.38
CA THR A 306 12.74 -19.53 -2.97
C THR A 306 12.59 -18.12 -3.51
N ALA A 307 13.65 -17.30 -3.45
CA ALA A 307 13.63 -15.94 -3.99
C ALA A 307 13.51 -15.94 -5.53
N GLU A 308 14.19 -16.84 -6.26
CA GLU A 308 14.02 -16.98 -7.71
C GLU A 308 12.57 -17.33 -8.07
N ARG A 309 11.98 -18.28 -7.35
CA ARG A 309 10.57 -18.63 -7.54
C ARG A 309 9.65 -17.43 -7.26
N TYR A 310 9.91 -16.69 -6.19
CA TYR A 310 9.15 -15.49 -5.86
C TYR A 310 9.28 -14.43 -6.95
N VAL A 311 10.50 -14.09 -7.40
CA VAL A 311 10.75 -13.14 -8.50
C VAL A 311 9.99 -13.55 -9.76
N ARG A 312 10.08 -14.81 -10.16
CA ARG A 312 9.43 -15.32 -11.36
C ARG A 312 7.90 -15.19 -11.30
N VAL A 313 7.28 -15.58 -10.20
CA VAL A 313 5.81 -15.51 -10.04
C VAL A 313 5.36 -14.05 -9.89
N ASN A 314 6.10 -13.25 -9.12
CA ASN A 314 5.83 -11.84 -8.91
C ASN A 314 5.85 -11.04 -10.22
N LEU A 315 6.90 -11.21 -11.03
CA LEU A 315 7.01 -10.59 -12.33
C LEU A 315 6.00 -11.17 -13.33
N GLY A 316 5.75 -12.49 -13.27
CA GLY A 316 4.78 -13.18 -14.11
C GLY A 316 3.35 -12.65 -13.96
N ILE A 317 3.03 -12.01 -12.84
CA ILE A 317 1.75 -11.32 -12.63
C ILE A 317 1.91 -9.81 -12.87
N GLY A 318 2.93 -9.19 -12.29
CA GLY A 318 3.09 -7.74 -12.27
C GLY A 318 3.42 -7.13 -13.62
N LEU A 319 4.35 -7.74 -14.40
CA LEU A 319 4.75 -7.18 -15.68
C LEU A 319 3.64 -7.17 -16.73
N PRO A 320 2.85 -8.26 -16.93
CA PRO A 320 1.72 -8.24 -17.87
C PRO A 320 0.69 -7.18 -17.55
N VAL A 321 0.36 -7.02 -16.26
CA VAL A 321 -0.60 -6.01 -15.82
C VAL A 321 -0.06 -4.60 -16.04
N ALA A 322 1.20 -4.32 -15.66
CA ALA A 322 1.82 -3.02 -15.87
C ALA A 322 1.93 -2.67 -17.36
N PHE A 323 2.45 -3.60 -18.17
CA PHE A 323 2.64 -3.41 -19.59
C PHE A 323 1.31 -3.27 -20.35
N GLY A 324 0.33 -4.13 -20.03
CA GLY A 324 -1.02 -4.05 -20.59
C GLY A 324 -1.72 -2.74 -20.24
N SER A 325 -1.59 -2.28 -18.99
CA SER A 325 -2.12 -0.98 -18.57
C SER A 325 -1.49 0.18 -19.34
N GLY A 326 -0.19 0.11 -19.62
CA GLY A 326 0.51 1.11 -20.43
C GLY A 326 0.02 1.15 -21.88
N LEU A 327 -0.15 -0.02 -22.52
CA LEU A 327 -0.69 -0.12 -23.89
C LEU A 327 -2.15 0.35 -23.99
N MET A 328 -2.91 0.25 -22.89
CA MET A 328 -4.31 0.65 -22.80
C MET A 328 -4.51 1.96 -22.02
N ALA A 329 -3.47 2.78 -21.84
CA ALA A 329 -3.52 3.96 -20.98
C ALA A 329 -4.65 4.94 -21.36
N GLY A 330 -4.81 5.29 -22.63
CA GLY A 330 -5.89 6.16 -23.10
C GLY A 330 -7.28 5.59 -22.84
N PRO A 331 -7.60 4.37 -23.32
CA PRO A 331 -8.88 3.71 -23.03
C PRO A 331 -9.16 3.55 -21.52
N LEU A 332 -8.17 3.23 -20.71
CA LEU A 332 -8.34 3.10 -19.25
C LEU A 332 -8.67 4.44 -18.58
N LEU A 333 -7.98 5.52 -18.96
CA LEU A 333 -8.31 6.87 -18.48
C LEU A 333 -9.71 7.29 -18.89
N GLY A 334 -10.08 7.09 -20.15
CA GLY A 334 -11.41 7.40 -20.64
C GLY A 334 -12.50 6.59 -19.90
N LEU A 335 -12.24 5.30 -19.65
CA LEU A 335 -13.16 4.42 -18.92
C LEU A 335 -13.30 4.81 -17.43
N VAL A 336 -12.21 5.13 -16.75
CA VAL A 336 -12.22 5.38 -15.30
C VAL A 336 -12.53 6.84 -15.01
N ALA A 337 -11.73 7.75 -15.53
CA ALA A 337 -11.78 9.18 -15.19
C ALA A 337 -12.57 10.04 -16.20
N GLY A 338 -12.71 9.58 -17.43
CA GLY A 338 -13.42 10.31 -18.48
C GLY A 338 -12.49 11.08 -19.42
N PRO A 339 -13.07 11.70 -20.48
CA PRO A 339 -12.30 12.33 -21.57
C PRO A 339 -11.49 13.56 -21.14
N ALA A 340 -11.91 14.27 -20.09
CA ALA A 340 -11.21 15.43 -19.54
C ALA A 340 -9.77 15.11 -19.07
N TYR A 341 -9.47 13.83 -18.86
CA TYR A 341 -8.16 13.35 -18.40
C TYR A 341 -7.24 12.85 -19.52
N SER A 342 -7.60 13.06 -20.79
CA SER A 342 -6.81 12.58 -21.94
C SER A 342 -5.34 13.03 -21.90
N ALA A 343 -5.05 14.24 -21.39
CA ALA A 343 -3.69 14.76 -21.20
C ALA A 343 -2.85 13.94 -20.22
N ALA A 344 -3.47 13.13 -19.34
CA ALA A 344 -2.79 12.24 -18.41
C ALA A 344 -2.35 10.90 -19.04
N THR A 345 -2.59 10.67 -20.34
CA THR A 345 -2.25 9.41 -21.02
C THR A 345 -0.74 9.14 -20.99
N VAL A 346 0.08 10.12 -21.35
CA VAL A 346 1.55 9.96 -21.35
C VAL A 346 2.11 9.81 -19.93
N PRO A 347 1.73 10.64 -18.94
CA PRO A 347 2.04 10.38 -17.53
C PRO A 347 1.67 8.97 -17.07
N LEU A 348 0.50 8.44 -17.45
CA LEU A 348 0.10 7.08 -17.08
C LEU A 348 1.02 6.02 -17.69
N VAL A 349 1.42 6.15 -18.96
CA VAL A 349 2.39 5.23 -19.59
C VAL A 349 3.71 5.20 -18.80
N VAL A 350 4.25 6.36 -18.42
CA VAL A 350 5.49 6.44 -17.64
C VAL A 350 5.29 5.84 -16.24
N LEU A 351 4.15 6.11 -15.59
CA LEU A 351 3.82 5.51 -14.29
C LEU A 351 3.67 3.99 -14.38
N THR A 352 3.11 3.43 -15.46
CA THR A 352 3.04 1.96 -15.62
C THR A 352 4.43 1.34 -15.83
N ALA A 353 5.36 2.05 -16.48
CA ALA A 353 6.77 1.64 -16.51
C ALA A 353 7.38 1.65 -15.10
N ASN A 354 7.08 2.68 -14.28
CA ASN A 354 7.49 2.69 -12.87
C ASN A 354 6.87 1.53 -12.07
N ILE A 355 5.63 1.13 -12.34
CA ILE A 355 5.02 -0.07 -11.73
C ILE A 355 5.80 -1.34 -12.10
N ALA A 356 6.22 -1.49 -13.35
CA ALA A 356 7.06 -2.63 -13.75
C ALA A 356 8.40 -2.65 -12.98
N VAL A 357 9.04 -1.50 -12.83
CA VAL A 357 10.25 -1.32 -12.00
C VAL A 357 9.97 -1.67 -10.53
N THR A 358 8.83 -1.22 -10.00
CA THR A 358 8.41 -1.51 -8.62
C THR A 358 8.16 -3.01 -8.41
N CYS A 359 7.51 -3.70 -9.35
CA CYS A 359 7.34 -5.16 -9.31
C CYS A 359 8.69 -5.88 -9.24
N LEU A 360 9.66 -5.45 -10.05
CA LEU A 360 11.01 -6.00 -10.02
C LEU A 360 11.70 -5.70 -8.68
N SER A 361 11.60 -4.47 -8.18
CA SER A 361 12.13 -4.07 -6.87
C SER A 361 11.55 -4.91 -5.73
N MET A 362 10.23 -5.18 -5.75
CA MET A 362 9.56 -6.03 -4.74
C MET A 362 10.11 -7.48 -4.77
N GLY A 363 10.48 -7.98 -5.94
CA GLY A 363 11.13 -9.28 -6.10
C GLY A 363 12.42 -9.42 -5.29
N TYR A 364 13.18 -8.35 -5.15
CA TYR A 364 14.43 -8.33 -4.40
C TYR A 364 14.27 -7.80 -2.97
N SER A 365 13.35 -6.88 -2.71
CA SER A 365 13.17 -6.25 -1.39
C SER A 365 12.42 -7.14 -0.40
N HIS A 366 11.38 -7.86 -0.80
CA HIS A 366 10.63 -8.74 0.10
C HIS A 366 11.50 -9.86 0.71
N PRO A 367 12.41 -10.52 -0.05
CA PRO A 367 13.41 -11.40 0.54
C PRO A 367 14.28 -10.70 1.60
N LEU A 368 14.78 -9.48 1.33
CA LEU A 368 15.59 -8.74 2.30
C LEU A 368 14.83 -8.48 3.62
N LEU A 369 13.55 -8.12 3.52
CA LEU A 369 12.69 -7.93 4.69
C LEU A 369 12.48 -9.23 5.48
N ALA A 370 12.23 -10.34 4.77
CA ALA A 370 12.06 -11.65 5.36
C ALA A 370 13.36 -12.17 6.03
N TRP A 371 14.53 -11.73 5.59
CA TRP A 371 15.86 -12.13 6.09
C TRP A 371 16.45 -11.12 7.09
N ASN A 372 15.60 -10.40 7.84
CA ASN A 372 15.99 -9.48 8.90
C ASN A 372 16.92 -8.33 8.44
N ARG A 373 16.82 -7.87 7.19
CA ARG A 373 17.61 -6.76 6.64
C ARG A 373 16.80 -5.44 6.57
N GLN A 374 15.89 -5.23 7.51
CA GLN A 374 14.99 -4.05 7.52
C GLN A 374 15.75 -2.73 7.56
N ARG A 375 16.84 -2.63 8.35
CA ARG A 375 17.65 -1.40 8.41
C ARG A 375 18.27 -1.03 7.06
N LEU A 376 18.77 -2.03 6.33
CA LEU A 376 19.32 -1.84 4.99
C LEU A 376 18.23 -1.36 4.02
N TYR A 377 17.06 -2.02 4.05
CA TYR A 377 15.91 -1.62 3.23
C TYR A 377 15.45 -0.19 3.53
N LEU A 378 15.37 0.21 4.80
CA LEU A 378 15.05 1.57 5.19
C LEU A 378 16.06 2.60 4.66
N GLY A 379 17.35 2.31 4.71
CA GLY A 379 18.37 3.17 4.10
C GLY A 379 18.18 3.34 2.60
N ILE A 380 17.84 2.25 1.89
CA ILE A 380 17.55 2.28 0.44
C ILE A 380 16.29 3.11 0.17
N MET A 381 15.22 2.95 0.96
CA MET A 381 14.00 3.76 0.81
C MET A 381 14.25 5.24 1.09
N GLY A 382 15.13 5.56 2.06
CA GLY A 382 15.56 6.94 2.31
C GLY A 382 16.32 7.56 1.14
N LEU A 383 17.22 6.81 0.53
CA LEU A 383 17.89 7.22 -0.71
C LEU A 383 16.87 7.45 -1.83
N GLY A 384 15.92 6.52 -2.01
CA GLY A 384 14.84 6.65 -2.97
C GLY A 384 14.01 7.90 -2.76
N ALA A 385 13.63 8.19 -1.51
CA ALA A 385 12.88 9.40 -1.15
C ALA A 385 13.67 10.68 -1.45
N ALA A 386 14.95 10.73 -1.12
CA ALA A 386 15.80 11.89 -1.41
C ALA A 386 15.93 12.14 -2.93
N VAL A 387 16.18 11.09 -3.70
CA VAL A 387 16.26 11.17 -5.17
C VAL A 387 14.89 11.57 -5.75
N ASN A 388 13.78 11.02 -5.21
CA ASN A 388 12.44 11.37 -5.66
C ASN A 388 12.15 12.87 -5.46
N VAL A 389 12.44 13.42 -4.28
CA VAL A 389 12.27 14.86 -4.00
C VAL A 389 13.13 15.70 -4.94
N ALA A 390 14.40 15.35 -5.11
CA ALA A 390 15.31 16.09 -5.98
C ALA A 390 14.84 16.10 -7.45
N LEU A 391 14.43 14.94 -7.97
CA LEU A 391 13.91 14.82 -9.33
C LEU A 391 12.56 15.54 -9.50
N ASN A 392 11.67 15.49 -8.52
CA ASN A 392 10.42 16.23 -8.56
C ASN A 392 10.65 17.74 -8.61
N LEU A 393 11.53 18.27 -7.78
CA LEU A 393 11.88 19.70 -7.78
C LEU A 393 12.52 20.13 -9.09
N ALA A 394 13.28 19.27 -9.74
CA ALA A 394 13.93 19.57 -11.03
C ALA A 394 12.96 19.44 -12.22
N LEU A 395 12.09 18.41 -12.23
CA LEU A 395 11.32 18.06 -13.43
C LEU A 395 9.89 18.63 -13.42
N ILE A 396 9.24 18.76 -12.25
CA ILE A 396 7.87 19.29 -12.17
C ILE A 396 7.75 20.70 -12.74
N PRO A 397 8.65 21.68 -12.46
CA PRO A 397 8.52 23.02 -12.99
C PRO A 397 8.48 23.07 -14.52
N ALA A 398 9.22 22.19 -15.20
CA ALA A 398 9.29 22.17 -16.67
C ALA A 398 8.24 21.28 -17.32
N TYR A 399 7.93 20.13 -16.71
CA TYR A 399 7.15 19.05 -17.35
C TYR A 399 5.84 18.72 -16.63
N GLY A 400 5.51 19.37 -15.52
CA GLY A 400 4.27 19.15 -14.77
C GLY A 400 4.04 17.67 -14.37
N PRO A 401 2.85 17.10 -14.67
CA PRO A 401 2.51 15.70 -14.36
C PRO A 401 3.46 14.68 -14.97
N LEU A 402 3.96 14.95 -16.16
CA LEU A 402 4.95 14.09 -16.82
C LEU A 402 6.29 14.15 -16.09
N GLY A 403 6.70 15.31 -15.57
CA GLY A 403 7.89 15.48 -14.76
C GLY A 403 7.81 14.67 -13.47
N ALA A 404 6.67 14.69 -12.77
CA ALA A 404 6.43 13.87 -11.60
C ALA A 404 6.47 12.35 -11.93
N ALA A 405 5.92 11.94 -13.06
CA ALA A 405 5.97 10.54 -13.50
C ALA A 405 7.42 10.08 -13.80
N TRP A 406 8.23 10.92 -14.44
CA TRP A 406 9.66 10.65 -14.66
C TRP A 406 10.45 10.64 -13.35
N ALA A 407 10.13 11.52 -12.39
CA ALA A 407 10.75 11.52 -11.08
C ALA A 407 10.44 10.21 -10.31
N ALA A 408 9.21 9.73 -10.38
CA ALA A 408 8.82 8.44 -9.82
C ALA A 408 9.58 7.28 -10.46
N LEU A 409 9.71 7.26 -11.79
CA LEU A 409 10.46 6.22 -12.51
C LEU A 409 11.96 6.27 -12.17
N GLY A 410 12.58 7.45 -12.17
CA GLY A 410 14.00 7.62 -11.88
C GLY A 410 14.37 7.20 -10.45
N SER A 411 13.55 7.61 -9.48
CA SER A 411 13.70 7.17 -8.08
C SER A 411 13.42 5.68 -7.92
N GLY A 412 12.43 5.14 -8.62
CA GLY A 412 12.15 3.70 -8.67
C GLY A 412 13.32 2.88 -9.20
N LEU A 413 13.97 3.32 -10.27
CA LEU A 413 15.19 2.71 -10.81
C LEU A 413 16.36 2.76 -9.82
N THR A 414 16.51 3.85 -9.09
CA THR A 414 17.52 3.99 -8.03
C THR A 414 17.27 2.96 -6.90
N VAL A 415 16.03 2.84 -6.44
CA VAL A 415 15.64 1.84 -5.44
C VAL A 415 15.89 0.43 -5.97
N LEU A 416 15.49 0.13 -7.22
CA LEU A 416 15.72 -1.16 -7.85
C LEU A 416 17.20 -1.53 -7.88
N ALA A 417 18.06 -0.62 -8.35
CA ALA A 417 19.50 -0.85 -8.41
C ALA A 417 20.08 -1.14 -7.02
N ALA A 418 19.67 -0.38 -6.01
CA ALA A 418 20.14 -0.54 -4.64
C ALA A 418 19.66 -1.85 -3.99
N VAL A 419 18.37 -2.22 -4.12
CA VAL A 419 17.86 -3.48 -3.55
C VAL A 419 18.45 -4.70 -4.29
N MET A 420 18.64 -4.61 -5.59
CA MET A 420 19.26 -5.67 -6.38
C MET A 420 20.73 -5.86 -5.98
N ALA A 421 21.49 -4.78 -5.85
CA ALA A 421 22.89 -4.85 -5.39
C ALA A 421 22.99 -5.43 -3.98
N ALA A 422 22.11 -5.03 -3.06
CA ALA A 422 22.03 -5.57 -1.71
C ALA A 422 21.71 -7.07 -1.71
N HIS A 423 20.73 -7.48 -2.50
CA HIS A 423 20.31 -8.88 -2.64
C HIS A 423 21.43 -9.75 -3.21
N VAL A 424 22.09 -9.28 -4.28
CA VAL A 424 23.21 -10.00 -4.92
C VAL A 424 24.39 -10.16 -3.97
N ARG A 425 24.71 -9.14 -3.15
CA ARG A 425 25.77 -9.26 -2.13
C ARG A 425 25.47 -10.33 -1.07
N ILE A 426 24.19 -10.60 -0.78
CA ILE A 426 23.77 -11.58 0.23
C ILE A 426 23.66 -12.99 -0.38
N THR A 427 23.12 -13.11 -1.59
CA THR A 427 22.80 -14.41 -2.21
C THR A 427 23.81 -14.84 -3.28
N GLY A 428 24.63 -13.93 -3.78
CA GLY A 428 25.51 -14.17 -4.92
C GLY A 428 24.78 -14.27 -6.27
N ARG A 429 23.45 -14.04 -6.33
CA ARG A 429 22.66 -14.23 -7.56
C ARG A 429 21.75 -13.04 -7.89
N ALA A 430 21.78 -12.67 -9.19
CA ALA A 430 20.75 -11.86 -9.83
C ALA A 430 19.92 -12.78 -10.73
N TYR A 431 18.59 -12.75 -10.59
CA TYR A 431 17.70 -13.67 -11.31
C TYR A 431 17.40 -13.17 -12.75
N ALA A 432 18.44 -12.81 -13.49
CA ALA A 432 18.33 -12.21 -14.82
C ALA A 432 17.62 -13.14 -15.82
N SER A 433 17.92 -14.45 -15.80
CA SER A 433 17.27 -15.41 -16.69
C SER A 433 15.76 -15.51 -16.46
N ALA A 434 15.33 -15.52 -15.19
CA ALA A 434 13.91 -15.52 -14.85
C ALA A 434 13.24 -14.21 -15.30
N THR A 435 13.89 -13.08 -15.05
CA THR A 435 13.40 -11.76 -15.48
C THR A 435 13.25 -11.67 -16.99
N ILE A 436 14.30 -12.04 -17.77
CA ILE A 436 14.28 -12.01 -19.23
C ILE A 436 13.16 -12.88 -19.79
N ARG A 437 12.96 -14.09 -19.28
CA ARG A 437 11.87 -14.97 -19.73
C ARG A 437 10.49 -14.34 -19.51
N VAL A 438 10.27 -13.69 -18.36
CA VAL A 438 8.99 -13.02 -18.08
C VAL A 438 8.81 -11.81 -19.00
N VAL A 439 9.86 -11.02 -19.24
CA VAL A 439 9.81 -9.88 -20.17
C VAL A 439 9.45 -10.35 -21.58
N LEU A 440 10.10 -11.42 -22.08
CA LEU A 440 9.80 -11.98 -23.41
C LEU A 440 8.38 -12.54 -23.48
N ALA A 441 7.92 -13.25 -22.43
CA ALA A 441 6.54 -13.75 -22.36
C ALA A 441 5.53 -12.61 -22.37
N THR A 442 5.81 -11.52 -21.63
CA THR A 442 4.94 -10.34 -21.57
C THR A 442 4.92 -9.62 -22.92
N ALA A 443 6.07 -9.35 -23.51
CA ALA A 443 6.15 -8.70 -24.82
C ALA A 443 5.44 -9.51 -25.91
N GLY A 444 5.67 -10.82 -25.98
CA GLY A 444 5.04 -11.71 -26.96
C GLY A 444 3.55 -11.92 -26.70
N GLY A 445 3.18 -12.26 -25.46
CA GLY A 445 1.78 -12.57 -25.11
C GLY A 445 0.91 -11.34 -25.06
N VAL A 446 1.25 -10.38 -24.20
CA VAL A 446 0.45 -9.14 -24.01
C VAL A 446 0.66 -8.20 -25.19
N GLY A 447 1.91 -7.88 -25.52
CA GLY A 447 2.24 -6.97 -26.61
C GLY A 447 1.76 -7.49 -27.97
N GLY A 448 2.10 -8.74 -28.32
CA GLY A 448 1.66 -9.37 -29.56
C GLY A 448 0.15 -9.51 -29.65
N GLY A 449 -0.52 -9.88 -28.53
CA GLY A 449 -1.99 -9.98 -28.47
C GLY A 449 -2.69 -8.64 -28.69
N VAL A 450 -2.26 -7.60 -27.99
CA VAL A 450 -2.82 -6.24 -28.15
C VAL A 450 -2.59 -5.68 -29.55
N LEU A 451 -1.33 -5.73 -30.02
CA LEU A 451 -0.97 -5.16 -31.33
C LEU A 451 -1.61 -5.93 -32.48
N GLY A 452 -1.66 -7.28 -32.39
CA GLY A 452 -2.34 -8.11 -33.38
C GLY A 452 -3.84 -7.83 -33.47
N ALA A 453 -4.54 -7.77 -32.32
CA ALA A 453 -5.95 -7.42 -32.28
C ALA A 453 -6.21 -6.00 -32.79
N ARG A 454 -5.32 -5.04 -32.47
CA ARG A 454 -5.39 -3.64 -32.94
C ARG A 454 -5.22 -3.56 -34.44
N ALA A 455 -4.27 -4.31 -35.01
CA ALA A 455 -4.04 -4.38 -36.47
C ALA A 455 -5.25 -4.94 -37.22
N LEU A 456 -6.06 -5.77 -36.59
CA LEU A 456 -7.33 -6.31 -37.13
C LEU A 456 -8.53 -5.38 -36.87
N GLY A 457 -8.30 -4.14 -36.38
CA GLY A 457 -9.37 -3.17 -36.10
C GLY A 457 -10.22 -3.51 -34.87
N ALA A 458 -9.79 -4.45 -34.02
CA ALA A 458 -10.59 -4.85 -32.86
C ALA A 458 -10.72 -3.71 -31.84
N PRO A 459 -11.90 -3.52 -31.22
CA PRO A 459 -12.09 -2.53 -30.17
C PRO A 459 -11.27 -2.90 -28.93
N TRP A 460 -10.90 -1.90 -28.12
CA TRP A 460 -10.00 -2.09 -26.99
C TRP A 460 -10.40 -3.21 -26.00
N PRO A 461 -11.70 -3.50 -25.69
CA PRO A 461 -12.04 -4.62 -24.81
C PRO A 461 -11.61 -5.97 -25.40
N VAL A 462 -11.74 -6.12 -26.72
CA VAL A 462 -11.28 -7.34 -27.41
C VAL A 462 -9.76 -7.44 -27.39
N GLN A 463 -9.04 -6.34 -27.54
CA GLN A 463 -7.57 -6.30 -27.40
C GLN A 463 -7.14 -6.81 -26.02
N VAL A 464 -7.84 -6.42 -24.94
CA VAL A 464 -7.58 -6.91 -23.58
C VAL A 464 -7.86 -8.41 -23.46
N LEU A 465 -8.99 -8.89 -23.98
CA LEU A 465 -9.34 -10.32 -23.95
C LEU A 465 -8.31 -11.16 -24.69
N VAL A 466 -7.87 -10.72 -25.87
CA VAL A 466 -6.83 -11.41 -26.64
C VAL A 466 -5.50 -11.44 -25.87
N ALA A 467 -5.10 -10.34 -25.24
CA ALA A 467 -3.88 -10.29 -24.44
C ALA A 467 -3.95 -11.24 -23.22
N VAL A 468 -5.09 -11.25 -22.52
CA VAL A 468 -5.33 -12.15 -21.37
C VAL A 468 -5.30 -13.62 -21.79
N ALA A 469 -5.82 -13.95 -22.97
CA ALA A 469 -5.80 -15.31 -23.51
C ALA A 469 -4.41 -15.73 -24.03
N ALA A 470 -3.67 -14.80 -24.67
CA ALA A 470 -2.36 -15.09 -25.27
C ALA A 470 -1.23 -15.19 -24.24
N TYR A 471 -1.31 -14.41 -23.14
CA TYR A 471 -0.23 -14.39 -22.15
C TYR A 471 0.04 -15.75 -21.48
N PRO A 472 -0.94 -16.55 -21.02
CA PRO A 472 -0.67 -17.87 -20.43
C PRO A 472 0.08 -18.80 -21.39
N ALA A 473 -0.24 -18.79 -22.68
CA ALA A 473 0.46 -19.58 -23.68
C ALA A 473 1.93 -19.13 -23.82
N ALA A 474 2.18 -17.83 -23.91
CA ALA A 474 3.52 -17.27 -23.94
C ALA A 474 4.31 -17.55 -22.65
N ALA A 475 3.65 -17.49 -21.48
CA ALA A 475 4.27 -17.81 -20.18
C ALA A 475 4.64 -19.31 -20.06
N MET A 476 3.85 -20.20 -20.62
CA MET A 476 4.18 -21.63 -20.71
C MET A 476 5.32 -21.89 -21.69
N ALA A 477 5.29 -21.29 -22.88
CA ALA A 477 6.32 -21.45 -23.89
C ALA A 477 7.69 -20.95 -23.43
N SER A 478 7.73 -19.87 -22.66
CA SER A 478 8.97 -19.29 -22.09
C SER A 478 9.45 -19.98 -20.80
N GLY A 479 8.69 -20.95 -20.26
CA GLY A 479 9.01 -21.63 -19.00
C GLY A 479 8.82 -20.78 -17.74
N VAL A 480 8.07 -19.68 -17.85
CA VAL A 480 7.63 -18.86 -16.70
C VAL A 480 6.62 -19.62 -15.85
N ALA A 481 5.60 -20.20 -16.50
CA ALA A 481 4.63 -21.08 -15.87
C ALA A 481 5.04 -22.56 -16.13
N ARG A 482 5.36 -23.29 -15.06
CA ARG A 482 5.74 -24.72 -15.17
C ARG A 482 4.51 -25.58 -14.88
N PRO A 483 4.09 -26.48 -15.79
CA PRO A 483 2.91 -27.32 -15.61
C PRO A 483 2.93 -28.16 -14.32
N ALA A 484 4.11 -28.57 -13.88
CA ALA A 484 4.30 -29.30 -12.62
C ALA A 484 3.95 -28.44 -11.38
N GLU A 485 4.29 -27.16 -11.39
CA GLU A 485 3.95 -26.24 -10.31
C GLU A 485 2.45 -25.95 -10.26
N LEU A 486 1.79 -25.81 -11.43
CA LEU A 486 0.36 -25.62 -11.53
C LEU A 486 -0.44 -26.84 -11.02
N ARG A 487 0.05 -28.07 -11.29
CA ARG A 487 -0.55 -29.31 -10.76
C ARG A 487 -0.39 -29.41 -9.24
N ALA A 488 0.77 -29.03 -8.70
CA ALA A 488 1.01 -29.02 -7.25
C ALA A 488 0.13 -27.99 -6.51
N TRP A 489 -0.29 -26.93 -7.17
CA TRP A 489 -1.24 -25.95 -6.60
C TRP A 489 -2.69 -26.46 -6.56
N ARG A 490 -3.10 -27.28 -7.54
CA ARG A 490 -4.44 -27.86 -7.56
C ARG A 490 -4.61 -29.03 -6.59
N ALA A 491 -3.50 -29.63 -6.14
CA ALA A 491 -3.47 -30.77 -5.21
C ALA A 491 -3.39 -30.37 -3.73
N ARG A 492 -3.27 -29.10 -3.43
CA ARG A 492 -3.30 -28.49 -2.09
C ARG A 492 -4.60 -27.74 -1.84
#